data_ed6f36ebcd875ae7580389a951aabc04
#
_entry.id   ed6f36ebcd875ae7580389a951aabc04
#
_cell.length_a   1.000
_cell.length_b   1.000
_cell.length_c   1.000
_cell.angle_alpha   90.00
_cell.angle_beta   90.00
_cell.angle_gamma   90.00
#
_symmetry.space_group_name_H-M   'P 1'
#
loop_
_entity.id
_entity.type
_entity.pdbx_description
1 polymer ?
#
loop_
_entity_poly.entity_id
_entity_poly.type
_entity_poly.pdbx_seq_one_letter_code
_entity_poly.pdbx_strand_id
1 'polypeptide(L)'
;MARIVGIDIPREKRVEIALTYVYGIGLTRSKLILANTGVNPDTRVKDLSDSDVQKLRGATEEFTLEGDLRRKEGMALKRLQDIGCVRGRRHRMSLPVRGQRTRTNARTRRGSRKTVAGRKK
;
A
#
# COMPACT_ATOMS: atom_id res chain seq x y z
N MET A 1 19.95 -8.63 -8.39
CA MET A 1 18.73 -7.82 -8.21
C MET A 1 18.55 -7.60 -6.73
N ALA A 2 18.43 -6.34 -6.29
CA ALA A 2 18.15 -6.09 -4.89
C ALA A 2 16.66 -6.41 -4.61
N ARG A 3 16.43 -7.40 -3.74
CA ARG A 3 15.11 -7.86 -3.36
C ARG A 3 14.89 -7.60 -1.87
N ILE A 4 13.84 -6.85 -1.52
CA ILE A 4 13.50 -6.50 -0.14
C ILE A 4 12.06 -6.96 0.12
N VAL A 5 11.84 -7.71 1.20
CA VAL A 5 10.55 -8.30 1.60
C VAL A 5 9.88 -9.06 0.43
N GLY A 6 10.68 -9.77 -0.37
CA GLY A 6 10.18 -10.53 -1.52
C GLY A 6 9.86 -9.71 -2.77
N ILE A 7 10.02 -8.37 -2.74
CA ILE A 7 9.74 -7.48 -3.88
C ILE A 7 11.05 -7.00 -4.51
N ASP A 8 11.10 -7.02 -5.83
CA ASP A 8 12.21 -6.47 -6.59
C ASP A 8 12.07 -4.95 -6.68
N ILE A 9 13.05 -4.23 -6.14
CA ILE A 9 13.06 -2.77 -6.16
C ILE A 9 13.72 -2.24 -7.44
N PRO A 10 13.24 -1.12 -8.01
CA PRO A 10 13.73 -0.57 -9.26
C PRO A 10 15.19 -0.08 -9.13
N ARG A 11 16.06 -0.59 -10.01
CA ARG A 11 17.52 -0.38 -9.97
C ARG A 11 17.94 1.07 -10.21
N GLU A 12 17.24 1.77 -11.09
CA GLU A 12 17.59 3.12 -11.53
C GLU A 12 17.16 4.22 -10.55
N LYS A 13 16.35 3.88 -9.56
CA LYS A 13 15.87 4.84 -8.56
C LYS A 13 16.85 4.97 -7.39
N ARG A 14 16.82 6.15 -6.71
CA ARG A 14 17.48 6.33 -5.42
C ARG A 14 16.84 5.40 -4.38
N VAL A 15 17.62 4.91 -3.46
CA VAL A 15 17.17 3.96 -2.42
C VAL A 15 15.96 4.51 -1.66
N GLU A 16 15.97 5.80 -1.32
CA GLU A 16 14.86 6.47 -0.65
C GLU A 16 13.52 6.28 -1.38
N ILE A 17 13.54 6.44 -2.70
CA ILE A 17 12.33 6.29 -3.53
C ILE A 17 12.06 4.81 -3.84
N ALA A 18 13.10 4.01 -4.03
CA ALA A 18 12.95 2.59 -4.34
C ALA A 18 12.28 1.82 -3.20
N LEU A 19 12.55 2.14 -1.95
CA LEU A 19 11.89 1.54 -0.78
C LEU A 19 10.38 1.81 -0.75
N THR A 20 9.91 2.93 -1.31
CA THR A 20 8.46 3.23 -1.34
C THR A 20 7.66 2.33 -2.30
N TYR A 21 8.32 1.53 -3.11
CA TYR A 21 7.65 0.51 -3.94
C TYR A 21 7.20 -0.71 -3.13
N VAL A 22 7.73 -0.87 -1.92
CA VAL A 22 7.28 -1.91 -0.97
C VAL A 22 6.00 -1.43 -0.28
N TYR A 23 4.94 -2.22 -0.37
CA TYR A 23 3.66 -1.87 0.25
C TYR A 23 3.79 -1.77 1.78
N GLY A 24 3.44 -0.61 2.30
CA GLY A 24 3.57 -0.28 3.72
C GLY A 24 4.77 0.62 4.04
N ILE A 25 5.67 0.90 3.07
CA ILE A 25 6.75 1.85 3.22
C ILE A 25 6.42 3.12 2.43
N GLY A 26 6.16 4.22 3.12
CA GLY A 26 6.08 5.56 2.54
C GLY A 26 7.40 6.32 2.71
N LEU A 27 7.48 7.55 2.22
CA LEU A 27 8.70 8.38 2.32
C LEU A 27 9.20 8.53 3.76
N THR A 28 8.30 8.70 4.73
CA THR A 28 8.67 8.86 6.15
C THR A 28 9.36 7.61 6.70
N ARG A 29 8.79 6.42 6.45
CA ARG A 29 9.39 5.15 6.85
C ARG A 29 10.69 4.88 6.12
N SER A 30 10.75 5.18 4.82
CA SER A 30 11.97 5.05 4.03
C SER A 30 13.11 5.84 4.65
N LYS A 31 12.89 7.12 4.98
CA LYS A 31 13.89 7.96 5.65
C LYS A 31 14.32 7.41 7.01
N LEU A 32 13.36 6.91 7.80
CA LEU A 32 13.65 6.31 9.10
C LEU A 32 14.54 5.06 8.95
N ILE A 33 14.22 4.17 8.02
CA ILE A 33 14.99 2.95 7.74
C ILE A 33 16.41 3.33 7.33
N LEU A 34 16.55 4.30 6.43
CA LEU A 34 17.87 4.74 5.94
C LEU A 34 18.69 5.40 7.06
N ALA A 35 18.07 6.21 7.91
CA ALA A 35 18.74 6.80 9.06
C ALA A 35 19.24 5.72 10.06
N ASN A 36 18.44 4.70 10.34
CA ASN A 36 18.79 3.61 11.23
C ASN A 36 19.92 2.71 10.67
N THR A 37 19.94 2.52 9.35
CA THR A 37 20.95 1.66 8.67
C THR A 37 22.21 2.40 8.28
N GLY A 38 22.21 3.74 8.30
CA GLY A 38 23.33 4.57 7.89
C GLY A 38 23.60 4.55 6.37
N VAL A 39 22.65 4.07 5.56
CA VAL A 39 22.76 4.02 4.10
C VAL A 39 22.42 5.41 3.52
N ASN A 40 23.26 5.91 2.61
CA ASN A 40 23.02 7.19 1.96
C ASN A 40 21.74 7.13 1.11
N PRO A 41 20.73 8.00 1.35
CA PRO A 41 19.45 8.02 0.65
C PRO A 41 19.57 8.30 -0.86
N ASP A 42 20.62 8.99 -1.29
CA ASP A 42 20.83 9.39 -2.68
C ASP A 42 21.49 8.31 -3.54
N THR A 43 22.05 7.26 -2.91
CA THR A 43 22.64 6.12 -3.64
C THR A 43 21.58 5.44 -4.50
N ARG A 44 21.92 5.08 -5.72
CA ARG A 44 21.04 4.28 -6.58
C ARG A 44 21.07 2.82 -6.17
N VAL A 45 19.94 2.13 -6.35
CA VAL A 45 19.81 0.71 -5.96
C VAL A 45 20.85 -0.18 -6.63
N LYS A 46 21.27 0.13 -7.86
CA LYS A 46 22.31 -0.61 -8.59
C LYS A 46 23.70 -0.52 -7.95
N ASP A 47 23.96 0.57 -7.23
CA ASP A 47 25.28 0.90 -6.64
C ASP A 47 25.34 0.48 -5.15
N LEU A 48 24.30 -0.19 -4.63
CA LEU A 48 24.25 -0.72 -3.27
C LEU A 48 25.16 -1.94 -3.13
N SER A 49 25.90 -2.00 -2.02
CA SER A 49 26.64 -3.19 -1.62
C SER A 49 25.68 -4.26 -1.07
N ASP A 50 26.09 -5.52 -1.14
CA ASP A 50 25.29 -6.63 -0.57
C ASP A 50 25.14 -6.49 0.95
N SER A 51 26.12 -5.91 1.65
CA SER A 51 26.05 -5.60 3.07
C SER A 51 24.97 -4.56 3.38
N ASP A 52 24.83 -3.54 2.54
CA ASP A 52 23.79 -2.52 2.73
C ASP A 52 22.38 -3.09 2.46
N VAL A 53 22.27 -3.96 1.45
CA VAL A 53 21.00 -4.68 1.20
C VAL A 53 20.61 -5.56 2.39
N GLN A 54 21.58 -6.22 3.04
CA GLN A 54 21.29 -7.01 4.25
C GLN A 54 20.85 -6.14 5.42
N LYS A 55 21.52 -4.99 5.66
CA LYS A 55 21.09 -4.03 6.69
C LYS A 55 19.67 -3.51 6.45
N LEU A 56 19.35 -3.17 5.21
CA LEU A 56 18.00 -2.72 4.82
C LEU A 56 16.97 -3.82 5.06
N ARG A 57 17.27 -5.08 4.72
CA ARG A 57 16.37 -6.22 5.02
C ARG A 57 16.11 -6.35 6.52
N GLY A 58 17.14 -6.38 7.33
CA GLY A 58 17.00 -6.46 8.80
C GLY A 58 16.16 -5.31 9.37
N ALA A 59 16.39 -4.08 8.93
CA ALA A 59 15.62 -2.93 9.38
C ALA A 59 14.13 -2.96 8.90
N THR A 60 13.83 -3.67 7.80
CA THR A 60 12.45 -3.81 7.33
C THR A 60 11.66 -4.88 8.08
N GLU A 61 12.31 -5.83 8.75
CA GLU A 61 11.65 -6.89 9.53
C GLU A 61 10.86 -6.36 10.74
N GLU A 62 11.21 -5.18 11.25
CA GLU A 62 10.47 -4.51 12.32
C GLU A 62 9.06 -4.06 11.90
N PHE A 63 8.81 -3.99 10.61
CA PHE A 63 7.54 -3.46 10.07
C PHE A 63 6.68 -4.57 9.49
N THR A 64 5.38 -4.50 9.73
CA THR A 64 4.41 -5.32 9.00
C THR A 64 4.27 -4.76 7.59
N LEU A 65 4.70 -5.51 6.59
CA LEU A 65 4.78 -5.08 5.18
C LEU A 65 4.08 -6.07 4.25
N GLU A 66 3.86 -5.66 3.02
CA GLU A 66 3.37 -6.46 1.90
C GLU A 66 2.20 -7.39 2.26
N GLY A 67 2.39 -8.69 2.15
CA GLY A 67 1.36 -9.70 2.33
C GLY A 67 0.72 -9.69 3.73
N ASP A 68 1.53 -9.51 4.77
CA ASP A 68 1.05 -9.48 6.15
C ASP A 68 0.25 -8.22 6.44
N LEU A 69 0.67 -7.07 5.89
CA LEU A 69 -0.08 -5.82 6.00
C LEU A 69 -1.43 -5.94 5.27
N ARG A 70 -1.44 -6.44 4.03
CA ARG A 70 -2.67 -6.66 3.26
C ARG A 70 -3.63 -7.60 3.97
N ARG A 71 -3.10 -8.67 4.56
CA ARG A 71 -3.88 -9.63 5.37
C ARG A 71 -4.50 -8.93 6.58
N LYS A 72 -3.70 -8.14 7.31
CA LYS A 72 -4.15 -7.39 8.49
C LYS A 72 -5.25 -6.39 8.13
N GLU A 73 -5.09 -5.64 7.06
CA GLU A 73 -6.10 -4.70 6.57
C GLU A 73 -7.36 -5.41 6.11
N GLY A 74 -7.23 -6.52 5.37
CA GLY A 74 -8.35 -7.34 4.93
C GLY A 74 -9.15 -7.93 6.09
N MET A 75 -8.46 -8.44 7.12
CA MET A 75 -9.10 -8.94 8.32
C MET A 75 -9.82 -7.84 9.10
N ALA A 76 -9.24 -6.63 9.21
CA ALA A 76 -9.87 -5.50 9.86
C ALA A 76 -11.16 -5.09 9.13
N LEU A 77 -11.13 -5.06 7.80
CA LEU A 77 -12.29 -4.75 6.97
C LEU A 77 -13.39 -5.83 7.12
N LYS A 78 -13.00 -7.11 7.04
CA LYS A 78 -13.91 -8.24 7.24
C LYS A 78 -14.57 -8.17 8.61
N ARG A 79 -13.81 -7.91 9.66
CA ARG A 79 -14.35 -7.75 11.02
C ARG A 79 -15.45 -6.68 11.09
N LEU A 80 -15.26 -5.51 10.45
CA LEU A 80 -16.30 -4.48 10.40
C LEU A 80 -17.57 -4.97 9.70
N GLN A 81 -17.43 -5.79 8.66
CA GLN A 81 -18.56 -6.36 7.93
C GLN A 81 -19.30 -7.43 8.75
N ASP A 82 -18.57 -8.27 9.48
CA ASP A 82 -19.10 -9.36 10.29
C ASP A 82 -19.86 -8.81 11.53
N ILE A 83 -19.34 -7.74 12.15
CA ILE A 83 -20.04 -7.02 13.23
C ILE A 83 -21.34 -6.37 12.74
N GLY A 84 -21.53 -6.17 11.43
CA GLY A 84 -22.73 -5.56 10.85
C GLY A 84 -22.90 -4.06 11.12
N CYS A 85 -21.83 -3.37 11.54
CA CYS A 85 -21.87 -1.93 11.82
C CYS A 85 -22.14 -1.10 10.55
N VAL A 86 -22.54 0.16 10.72
CA VAL A 86 -22.84 1.07 9.59
C VAL A 86 -21.66 1.14 8.61
N ARG A 87 -20.42 1.26 9.11
CA ARG A 87 -19.21 1.28 8.27
C ARG A 87 -19.06 -0.03 7.49
N GLY A 88 -19.25 -1.18 8.11
CA GLY A 88 -19.15 -2.49 7.47
C GLY A 88 -20.18 -2.68 6.36
N ARG A 89 -21.44 -2.28 6.59
CA ARG A 89 -22.48 -2.30 5.54
C ARG A 89 -22.13 -1.42 4.36
N ARG A 90 -21.60 -0.22 4.61
CA ARG A 90 -21.19 0.69 3.53
C ARG A 90 -19.99 0.16 2.75
N HIS A 91 -19.03 -0.51 3.39
CA HIS A 91 -17.95 -1.21 2.71
C HIS A 91 -18.47 -2.32 1.79
N ARG A 92 -19.42 -3.14 2.26
CA ARG A 92 -20.04 -4.21 1.48
C ARG A 92 -20.76 -3.66 0.23
N MET A 93 -21.42 -2.50 0.35
CA MET A 93 -22.12 -1.84 -0.76
C MET A 93 -21.22 -1.00 -1.66
N SER A 94 -19.90 -0.96 -1.44
CA SER A 94 -18.97 -0.07 -2.14
C SER A 94 -19.38 1.41 -2.09
N LEU A 95 -19.90 1.85 -0.96
CA LEU A 95 -20.32 3.23 -0.72
C LEU A 95 -19.30 3.99 0.14
N PRO A 96 -19.26 5.34 0.05
CA PRO A 96 -18.46 6.16 0.95
C PRO A 96 -18.83 5.91 2.41
N VAL A 97 -17.81 5.86 3.29
CA VAL A 97 -17.97 5.46 4.70
C VAL A 97 -18.04 6.65 5.65
N ARG A 98 -17.55 7.81 5.22
CA ARG A 98 -17.39 9.02 6.05
C ARG A 98 -18.52 10.05 5.87
N GLY A 99 -19.72 9.63 5.57
CA GLY A 99 -20.89 10.52 5.46
C GLY A 99 -20.93 11.37 4.19
N GLN A 100 -20.09 11.09 3.19
CA GLN A 100 -20.10 11.83 1.93
C GLN A 100 -21.43 11.62 1.18
N ARG A 101 -21.81 12.66 0.42
CA ARG A 101 -22.97 12.65 -0.45
C ARG A 101 -22.85 11.58 -1.54
N THR A 102 -23.94 10.85 -1.81
CA THR A 102 -23.98 9.78 -2.82
C THR A 102 -24.85 10.09 -4.04
N ARG A 103 -25.66 11.16 -3.98
CA ARG A 103 -26.58 11.54 -5.08
C ARG A 103 -25.84 11.97 -6.35
N THR A 104 -24.72 12.67 -6.22
CA THR A 104 -23.99 13.27 -7.35
C THR A 104 -22.73 12.47 -7.70
N ASN A 105 -21.72 12.54 -6.89
CA ASN A 105 -20.39 11.98 -7.12
C ASN A 105 -20.21 10.62 -6.40
N ALA A 106 -19.12 10.36 -5.75
CA ALA A 106 -18.73 9.10 -5.12
C ALA A 106 -18.30 7.99 -6.12
N ARG A 107 -17.84 8.40 -7.31
CA ARG A 107 -17.42 7.46 -8.36
C ARG A 107 -16.21 6.62 -7.98
N THR A 108 -15.27 7.15 -7.20
CA THR A 108 -14.10 6.42 -6.70
C THR A 108 -14.48 5.11 -6.00
N ARG A 109 -15.55 5.14 -5.19
CA ARG A 109 -16.05 3.95 -4.47
C ARG A 109 -17.01 3.11 -5.30
N ARG A 110 -17.87 3.74 -6.11
CA ARG A 110 -18.93 3.08 -6.90
C ARG A 110 -18.45 2.58 -8.25
N GLY A 111 -17.27 3.00 -8.69
CA GLY A 111 -16.73 2.69 -10.00
C GLY A 111 -17.34 3.53 -11.12
N SER A 112 -16.99 3.23 -12.37
CA SER A 112 -17.52 3.91 -13.56
C SER A 112 -19.05 3.79 -13.65
N ARG A 113 -19.67 4.72 -14.38
CA ARG A 113 -21.11 4.68 -14.63
C ARG A 113 -21.43 3.45 -15.52
N LYS A 114 -22.37 2.64 -15.07
CA LYS A 114 -22.93 1.57 -15.87
C LYS A 114 -24.18 2.10 -16.60
N THR A 115 -24.17 2.08 -17.93
CA THR A 115 -25.36 2.38 -18.71
C THR A 115 -26.30 1.18 -18.64
N VAL A 116 -27.59 1.44 -18.41
CA VAL A 116 -28.62 0.42 -18.58
C VAL A 116 -28.83 0.26 -20.08
N ALA A 117 -28.71 -0.95 -20.60
CA ALA A 117 -29.03 -1.23 -22.00
C ALA A 117 -30.47 -0.79 -22.30
N GLY A 118 -30.64 0.08 -23.30
CA GLY A 118 -31.97 0.53 -23.69
C GLY A 118 -32.83 -0.66 -24.05
N ARG A 119 -34.09 -0.65 -23.61
CA ARG A 119 -35.07 -1.66 -24.01
C ARG A 119 -35.23 -1.55 -25.52
N LYS A 120 -34.78 -2.56 -26.29
CA LYS A 120 -35.10 -2.63 -27.72
C LYS A 120 -36.64 -2.67 -27.82
N LYS A 121 -37.22 -1.65 -28.46
CA LYS A 121 -38.61 -1.70 -28.94
C LYS A 121 -38.73 -2.67 -30.06
#